data_0436e5016f3797360b7fb9712a478667
#
_entry.id   0436e5016f3797360b7fb9712a478667
#
_cell.length_a   1.000
_cell.length_b   1.000
_cell.length_c   1.000
_cell.angle_alpha   90.00
_cell.angle_beta   90.00
_cell.angle_gamma   90.00
#
_symmetry.space_group_name_H-M   'P 1'
#
loop_
_entity.id
_entity.type
_entity.pdbx_description
1 polymer ?
#
loop_
_entity_poly.entity_id
_entity_poly.type
_entity_poly.pdbx_seq_one_letter_code
_entity_poly.pdbx_strand_id
1 'polypeptide(L)'
;FINNLESMGVNIFSIDYNNPLDRINLWKLEHYHYGKKVISNQRGLILTRNSGIAPHRYPIIWSGKTLVNWTTLNLLPRYNLQGYNIGVSYIAHPIGGYKGGIEEDELYLRYMQFACFSPIFLLASEGGKYYKREPWKWSPTIEKNIEYYMNLRYKLIPYLYSESYNYHITGHGIVKPFYYDYPKIIDEIAYKNQYFFGRDFFVAPITEKKNTIINRVMKKVFIPNGIWFDFLQGKKFIGNKSYNNFYRDEDYPVFVKAGAIIPESTNIKEEIPTTLEVLVYPLSDGEYSLYEDDGFSNNYKNGLYMITKFNYHYEEDNYTGRNIDLDNMI
;
A
#
# COMPACT_ATOMS: atom_id res chain seq x y z
N PHE A 1 -0.21 11.29 31.38
CA PHE A 1 -0.01 9.94 30.81
C PHE A 1 0.76 10.01 29.49
N ILE A 2 0.22 10.64 28.42
CA ILE A 2 0.87 10.75 27.09
C ILE A 2 2.27 11.36 27.21
N ASN A 3 2.44 12.48 27.94
CA ASN A 3 3.74 13.11 28.12
C ASN A 3 4.81 12.17 28.69
N ASN A 4 4.40 11.31 29.62
CA ASN A 4 5.32 10.33 30.21
C ASN A 4 5.73 9.26 29.20
N LEU A 5 4.81 8.79 28.36
CA LEU A 5 5.12 7.84 27.29
C LEU A 5 6.02 8.46 26.22
N GLU A 6 5.74 9.69 25.81
CA GLU A 6 6.57 10.41 24.83
C GLU A 6 7.99 10.67 25.37
N SER A 7 8.14 11.01 26.66
CA SER A 7 9.47 11.15 27.28
C SER A 7 10.26 9.83 27.35
N MET A 8 9.56 8.69 27.26
CA MET A 8 10.14 7.35 27.15
C MET A 8 10.42 6.94 25.70
N GLY A 9 10.20 7.83 24.72
CA GLY A 9 10.46 7.57 23.31
C GLY A 9 9.27 7.02 22.49
N VAL A 10 8.06 6.98 23.05
CA VAL A 10 6.86 6.54 22.32
C VAL A 10 6.41 7.65 21.38
N ASN A 11 6.44 7.41 20.06
CA ASN A 11 6.07 8.38 19.03
C ASN A 11 4.76 8.04 18.32
N ILE A 12 4.33 6.77 18.36
CA ILE A 12 3.11 6.27 17.71
C ILE A 12 2.19 5.71 18.78
N PHE A 13 0.92 6.11 18.75
CA PHE A 13 -0.08 5.64 19.71
C PHE A 13 -1.13 4.81 18.97
N SER A 14 -1.37 3.59 19.46
CA SER A 14 -2.51 2.79 19.03
C SER A 14 -3.64 2.98 20.05
N ILE A 15 -4.76 3.52 19.59
CA ILE A 15 -5.91 3.82 20.42
C ILE A 15 -7.09 2.96 20.00
N ASP A 16 -7.53 2.10 20.89
CA ASP A 16 -8.76 1.30 20.73
C ASP A 16 -9.75 1.63 21.86
N TYR A 17 -11.04 1.43 21.62
CA TYR A 17 -12.06 1.64 22.61
C TYR A 17 -13.04 0.47 22.61
N ASN A 18 -13.50 0.09 23.83
CA ASN A 18 -14.47 -0.97 24.01
C ASN A 18 -15.90 -0.45 24.20
N ASN A 19 -16.04 0.84 24.54
CA ASN A 19 -17.33 1.46 24.85
C ASN A 19 -17.57 2.68 23.94
N PRO A 20 -18.73 2.82 23.28
CA PRO A 20 -19.10 4.00 22.50
C PRO A 20 -19.02 5.33 23.26
N LEU A 21 -19.19 5.32 24.58
CA LEU A 21 -19.05 6.52 25.42
C LEU A 21 -17.60 7.03 25.51
N ASP A 22 -16.61 6.20 25.22
CA ASP A 22 -15.20 6.57 25.23
C ASP A 22 -14.79 7.40 24.02
N ARG A 23 -15.64 7.52 22.98
CA ARG A 23 -15.33 8.26 21.75
C ARG A 23 -14.91 9.70 21.98
N ILE A 24 -15.56 10.40 22.91
CA ILE A 24 -15.22 11.79 23.24
C ILE A 24 -13.82 11.87 23.85
N ASN A 25 -13.48 10.92 24.70
CA ASN A 25 -12.16 10.86 25.34
C ASN A 25 -11.08 10.53 24.31
N LEU A 26 -11.35 9.64 23.39
CA LEU A 26 -10.45 9.33 22.28
C LEU A 26 -10.20 10.55 21.38
N TRP A 27 -11.25 11.25 20.99
CA TRP A 27 -11.12 12.46 20.20
C TRP A 27 -10.27 13.51 20.92
N LYS A 28 -10.45 13.68 22.23
CA LYS A 28 -9.63 14.59 23.05
C LYS A 28 -8.16 14.17 23.08
N LEU A 29 -7.87 12.86 23.19
CA LEU A 29 -6.51 12.33 23.17
C LEU A 29 -5.84 12.53 21.80
N GLU A 30 -6.56 12.24 20.72
CA GLU A 30 -6.10 12.47 19.35
C GLU A 30 -5.79 13.95 19.14
N HIS A 31 -6.72 14.81 19.50
CA HIS A 31 -6.58 16.27 19.36
C HIS A 31 -5.41 16.82 20.19
N TYR A 32 -5.26 16.35 21.42
CA TYR A 32 -4.15 16.73 22.29
C TYR A 32 -2.79 16.30 21.72
N HIS A 33 -2.68 15.05 21.27
CA HIS A 33 -1.45 14.53 20.68
C HIS A 33 -1.03 15.34 19.45
N TYR A 34 -1.95 15.54 18.49
CA TYR A 34 -1.66 16.31 17.29
C TYR A 34 -1.33 17.78 17.60
N GLY A 35 -2.07 18.42 18.49
CA GLY A 35 -1.79 19.79 18.91
C GLY A 35 -0.42 19.93 19.53
N LYS A 36 -0.01 18.97 20.37
CA LYS A 36 1.32 18.96 20.98
C LYS A 36 2.43 18.75 19.95
N LYS A 37 2.24 17.81 19.00
CA LYS A 37 3.22 17.55 17.95
C LYS A 37 3.39 18.77 17.02
N VAL A 38 2.33 19.51 16.74
CA VAL A 38 2.43 20.79 16.00
C VAL A 38 3.32 21.78 16.76
N ILE A 39 3.13 21.94 18.07
CA ILE A 39 3.94 22.85 18.90
C ILE A 39 5.41 22.43 18.90
N SER A 40 5.69 21.14 18.97
CA SER A 40 7.07 20.60 18.94
C SER A 40 7.65 20.45 17.54
N ASN A 41 6.98 20.96 16.51
CA ASN A 41 7.36 20.84 15.10
C ASN A 41 7.56 19.39 14.64
N GLN A 42 6.77 18.46 15.17
CA GLN A 42 6.80 17.04 14.82
C GLN A 42 5.49 16.59 14.18
N ARG A 43 5.54 15.51 13.41
CA ARG A 43 4.34 14.86 12.87
C ARG A 43 3.70 13.98 13.94
N GLY A 44 2.39 14.15 14.15
CA GLY A 44 1.62 13.25 15.01
C GLY A 44 1.25 11.97 14.24
N LEU A 45 1.31 10.82 14.92
CA LEU A 45 0.93 9.55 14.32
C LEU A 45 0.11 8.71 15.30
N ILE A 46 -1.15 8.45 14.92
CA ILE A 46 -2.10 7.67 15.71
C ILE A 46 -2.70 6.59 14.81
N LEU A 47 -2.75 5.37 15.34
CA LEU A 47 -3.55 4.27 14.82
C LEU A 47 -4.84 4.20 15.65
N THR A 48 -5.99 4.43 15.03
CA THR A 48 -7.27 4.47 15.75
C THR A 48 -8.37 3.70 15.04
N ARG A 49 -9.34 3.21 15.80
CA ARG A 49 -10.62 2.69 15.27
C ARG A 49 -11.71 3.76 15.19
N ASN A 50 -11.39 4.99 15.53
CA ASN A 50 -12.37 6.05 15.53
C ASN A 50 -12.84 6.35 14.11
N SER A 51 -14.12 6.09 13.86
CA SER A 51 -14.81 6.41 12.61
C SER A 51 -15.75 7.63 12.78
N GLY A 52 -15.39 8.54 13.69
CA GLY A 52 -16.14 9.77 13.94
C GLY A 52 -16.14 10.73 12.75
N ILE A 53 -16.67 11.92 12.96
CA ILE A 53 -16.69 12.98 11.94
C ILE A 53 -15.26 13.36 11.57
N ALA A 54 -14.98 13.41 10.26
CA ALA A 54 -13.68 13.78 9.70
C ALA A 54 -12.49 12.89 10.12
N PRO A 55 -12.59 11.55 9.95
CA PRO A 55 -11.53 10.62 10.34
C PRO A 55 -10.24 10.80 9.52
N HIS A 56 -10.33 11.41 8.34
CA HIS A 56 -9.17 11.72 7.48
C HIS A 56 -8.16 12.70 8.11
N ARG A 57 -8.55 13.39 9.18
CA ARG A 57 -7.63 14.28 9.92
C ARG A 57 -6.58 13.50 10.73
N TYR A 58 -6.82 12.23 11.00
CA TYR A 58 -5.94 11.36 11.77
C TYR A 58 -5.42 10.26 10.84
N PRO A 59 -4.11 10.11 10.67
CA PRO A 59 -3.59 9.45 9.48
C PRO A 59 -3.96 7.99 9.36
N ILE A 60 -4.02 7.19 10.44
CA ILE A 60 -4.17 5.76 10.30
C ILE A 60 -5.45 5.27 10.97
N ILE A 61 -6.35 4.70 10.16
CA ILE A 61 -7.55 4.03 10.65
C ILE A 61 -7.32 2.53 10.66
N TRP A 62 -7.58 1.89 11.79
CA TRP A 62 -7.52 0.46 11.93
C TRP A 62 -8.87 -0.20 11.66
N SER A 63 -8.90 -1.21 10.80
CA SER A 63 -10.13 -1.95 10.46
C SER A 63 -10.65 -2.84 11.59
N GLY A 64 -9.88 -3.03 12.67
CA GLY A 64 -10.31 -3.76 13.85
C GLY A 64 -9.87 -5.21 13.88
N LYS A 65 -10.41 -5.95 14.84
CA LYS A 65 -10.10 -7.36 15.14
C LYS A 65 -10.80 -8.30 14.16
N THR A 66 -10.28 -8.42 12.97
CA THR A 66 -10.85 -9.23 11.88
C THR A 66 -10.61 -10.73 12.07
N LEU A 67 -11.44 -11.55 11.43
CA LEU A 67 -11.32 -13.01 11.46
C LEU A 67 -10.23 -13.52 10.50
N VAL A 68 -9.57 -14.62 10.87
CA VAL A 68 -8.58 -15.32 10.03
C VAL A 68 -9.33 -16.22 9.04
N ASN A 69 -9.73 -15.69 7.90
CA ASN A 69 -10.41 -16.45 6.85
C ASN A 69 -10.39 -15.73 5.49
N TRP A 70 -10.74 -16.45 4.43
CA TRP A 70 -10.82 -15.97 3.07
C TRP A 70 -11.91 -14.90 2.86
N THR A 71 -13.01 -14.98 3.57
CA THR A 71 -14.09 -13.98 3.50
C THR A 71 -13.59 -12.62 3.95
N THR A 72 -12.84 -12.58 5.04
CA THR A 72 -12.21 -11.34 5.51
C THR A 72 -11.24 -10.80 4.45
N LEU A 73 -10.31 -11.61 3.94
CA LEU A 73 -9.38 -11.19 2.91
C LEU A 73 -10.10 -10.60 1.69
N ASN A 74 -11.22 -11.19 1.28
CA ASN A 74 -12.01 -10.68 0.15
C ASN A 74 -12.66 -9.31 0.41
N LEU A 75 -12.91 -8.97 1.68
CA LEU A 75 -13.51 -7.69 2.06
C LEU A 75 -12.47 -6.54 2.15
N LEU A 76 -11.20 -6.85 2.45
CA LEU A 76 -10.19 -5.81 2.72
C LEU A 76 -9.93 -4.85 1.54
N PRO A 77 -9.81 -5.30 0.28
CA PRO A 77 -9.66 -4.37 -0.84
C PRO A 77 -10.82 -3.39 -0.91
N ARG A 78 -12.06 -3.87 -0.76
CA ARG A 78 -13.26 -3.01 -0.79
C ARG A 78 -13.27 -2.02 0.38
N TYR A 79 -12.75 -2.39 1.53
CA TYR A 79 -12.65 -1.48 2.68
C TYR A 79 -11.72 -0.31 2.34
N ASN A 80 -10.57 -0.56 1.71
CA ASN A 80 -9.68 0.49 1.23
C ASN A 80 -10.36 1.40 0.18
N LEU A 81 -11.12 0.81 -0.76
CA LEU A 81 -11.83 1.57 -1.79
C LEU A 81 -12.92 2.48 -1.19
N GLN A 82 -13.62 2.00 -0.17
CA GLN A 82 -14.61 2.81 0.56
C GLN A 82 -13.95 3.93 1.37
N GLY A 83 -12.76 3.68 1.93
CA GLY A 83 -11.97 4.71 2.59
C GLY A 83 -11.62 5.87 1.67
N TYR A 84 -11.24 5.58 0.43
CA TYR A 84 -10.97 6.61 -0.58
C TYR A 84 -12.19 7.55 -0.78
N ASN A 85 -13.39 7.00 -0.84
CA ASN A 85 -14.64 7.79 -1.04
C ASN A 85 -14.91 8.82 0.07
N ILE A 86 -14.33 8.63 1.24
CA ILE A 86 -14.48 9.53 2.40
C ILE A 86 -13.18 10.25 2.77
N GLY A 87 -12.18 10.23 1.87
CA GLY A 87 -10.90 10.92 2.07
C GLY A 87 -9.97 10.24 3.08
N VAL A 88 -10.14 8.94 3.34
CA VAL A 88 -9.27 8.15 4.23
C VAL A 88 -8.38 7.26 3.39
N SER A 89 -7.10 7.61 3.26
CA SER A 89 -6.13 6.85 2.47
C SER A 89 -5.37 5.82 3.30
N TYR A 90 -5.04 6.15 4.56
CA TYR A 90 -4.22 5.27 5.39
C TYR A 90 -5.08 4.34 6.24
N ILE A 91 -5.38 3.17 5.68
CA ILE A 91 -6.12 2.13 6.37
C ILE A 91 -5.17 0.97 6.68
N ALA A 92 -5.11 0.61 7.96
CA ALA A 92 -4.36 -0.52 8.47
C ALA A 92 -5.27 -1.72 8.71
N HIS A 93 -4.91 -2.85 8.16
CA HIS A 93 -5.57 -4.13 8.40
C HIS A 93 -4.63 -5.05 9.17
N PRO A 94 -5.12 -5.84 10.15
CA PRO A 94 -4.32 -6.92 10.73
C PRO A 94 -4.09 -7.99 9.67
N ILE A 95 -2.89 -8.00 9.10
CA ILE A 95 -2.52 -8.92 8.03
C ILE A 95 -2.44 -10.36 8.56
N GLY A 96 -3.13 -11.25 7.85
CA GLY A 96 -3.39 -12.61 8.30
C GLY A 96 -4.69 -12.76 9.13
N GLY A 97 -5.42 -11.66 9.38
CA GLY A 97 -6.52 -11.60 10.32
C GLY A 97 -6.05 -11.45 11.77
N TYR A 98 -6.90 -11.02 12.69
CA TYR A 98 -6.54 -10.76 14.08
C TYR A 98 -6.77 -11.95 14.99
N LYS A 99 -7.94 -12.58 14.90
CA LYS A 99 -8.35 -13.70 15.76
C LYS A 99 -9.44 -14.57 15.14
N GLY A 100 -9.71 -15.71 15.75
CA GLY A 100 -10.73 -16.66 15.28
C GLY A 100 -10.39 -17.21 13.88
N GLY A 101 -11.19 -18.15 13.40
CA GLY A 101 -10.95 -18.78 12.11
C GLY A 101 -9.82 -19.81 12.11
N ILE A 102 -9.25 -20.09 10.93
CA ILE A 102 -8.23 -21.12 10.75
C ILE A 102 -7.10 -20.54 9.90
N GLU A 103 -5.87 -20.64 10.40
CA GLU A 103 -4.68 -20.29 9.64
C GLU A 103 -4.38 -21.36 8.58
N GLU A 104 -4.05 -20.90 7.38
CA GLU A 104 -3.60 -21.71 6.25
C GLU A 104 -2.41 -21.02 5.60
N ASP A 105 -1.44 -21.78 5.12
CA ASP A 105 -0.25 -21.29 4.43
C ASP A 105 -0.61 -20.35 3.25
N GLU A 106 -1.49 -20.80 2.37
CA GLU A 106 -1.91 -20.00 1.21
C GLU A 106 -2.66 -18.74 1.64
N LEU A 107 -3.58 -18.84 2.60
CA LEU A 107 -4.33 -17.69 3.09
C LEU A 107 -3.39 -16.61 3.62
N TYR A 108 -2.42 -17.00 4.45
CA TYR A 108 -1.46 -16.04 5.00
C TYR A 108 -0.60 -15.40 3.91
N LEU A 109 -0.11 -16.18 2.95
CA LEU A 109 0.64 -15.66 1.81
C LEU A 109 -0.18 -14.62 1.02
N ARG A 110 -1.46 -14.89 0.72
CA ARG A 110 -2.31 -13.94 0.00
C ARG A 110 -2.58 -12.65 0.79
N TYR A 111 -2.66 -12.76 2.12
CA TYR A 111 -2.68 -11.56 2.98
C TYR A 111 -1.37 -10.75 2.86
N MET A 112 -0.21 -11.40 2.83
CA MET A 112 1.09 -10.72 2.69
C MET A 112 1.24 -10.03 1.34
N GLN A 113 0.80 -10.68 0.26
CA GLN A 113 0.76 -10.11 -1.08
C GLN A 113 -0.17 -8.89 -1.14
N PHE A 114 -1.36 -8.98 -0.57
CA PHE A 114 -2.29 -7.85 -0.45
C PHE A 114 -1.67 -6.70 0.37
N ALA A 115 -1.01 -7.00 1.47
CA ALA A 115 -0.37 -6.00 2.33
C ALA A 115 0.73 -5.22 1.61
N CYS A 116 1.51 -5.88 0.75
CA CYS A 116 2.56 -5.25 -0.04
C CYS A 116 2.02 -4.08 -0.88
N PHE A 117 0.81 -4.22 -1.41
CA PHE A 117 0.12 -3.21 -2.23
C PHE A 117 -1.09 -2.59 -1.51
N SER A 118 -0.97 -2.41 -0.20
CA SER A 118 -1.93 -1.72 0.66
C SER A 118 -1.30 -0.46 1.27
N PRO A 119 -2.08 0.53 1.70
CA PRO A 119 -1.52 1.76 2.28
C PRO A 119 -0.65 1.50 3.49
N ILE A 120 -1.11 0.67 4.43
CA ILE A 120 -0.37 0.31 5.65
C ILE A 120 -0.20 -1.21 5.73
N PHE A 121 1.05 -1.63 5.95
CA PHE A 121 1.41 -3.02 6.18
C PHE A 121 1.52 -3.27 7.70
N LEU A 122 0.47 -3.80 8.32
CA LEU A 122 0.39 -4.00 9.77
C LEU A 122 0.34 -5.49 10.11
N LEU A 123 1.37 -6.02 10.76
CA LEU A 123 1.36 -7.36 11.36
C LEU A 123 0.83 -7.26 12.78
N ALA A 124 -0.40 -7.70 13.00
CA ALA A 124 -1.05 -7.72 14.30
C ALA A 124 -1.95 -8.94 14.46
N SER A 125 -1.94 -9.54 15.65
CA SER A 125 -2.84 -10.64 16.00
C SER A 125 -3.13 -10.63 17.50
N GLU A 126 -4.11 -11.43 17.91
CA GLU A 126 -4.39 -11.66 19.33
C GLU A 126 -3.20 -12.38 20.04
N GLY A 127 -2.31 -12.95 19.24
CA GLY A 127 -1.15 -13.71 19.74
C GLY A 127 -1.50 -15.14 20.10
N GLY A 128 -0.50 -15.85 20.68
CA GLY A 128 -0.65 -17.22 21.10
C GLY A 128 -0.30 -18.25 20.01
N LYS A 129 -0.57 -19.51 20.32
CA LYS A 129 -0.15 -20.67 19.52
C LYS A 129 -0.77 -20.70 18.10
N TYR A 130 -1.94 -20.11 17.91
CA TYR A 130 -2.76 -20.28 16.71
C TYR A 130 -2.72 -19.08 15.75
N TYR A 131 -1.99 -18.01 16.09
CA TYR A 131 -1.95 -16.80 15.25
C TYR A 131 -0.50 -16.38 14.99
N LYS A 132 0.13 -17.11 14.07
CA LYS A 132 1.52 -16.88 13.67
C LYS A 132 1.61 -15.70 12.72
N ARG A 133 2.59 -14.82 12.93
CA ARG A 133 2.87 -13.69 12.02
C ARG A 133 4.33 -13.64 11.59
N GLU A 134 5.17 -14.40 12.26
CA GLU A 134 6.59 -14.49 11.97
C GLU A 134 6.83 -15.41 10.75
N PRO A 135 7.59 -14.95 9.73
CA PRO A 135 7.82 -15.73 8.49
C PRO A 135 8.35 -17.16 8.74
N TRP A 136 9.28 -17.31 9.66
CA TRP A 136 9.93 -18.60 9.98
C TRP A 136 9.05 -19.63 10.69
N LYS A 137 7.81 -19.29 10.99
CA LYS A 137 6.84 -20.24 11.55
C LYS A 137 5.98 -20.92 10.49
N TRP A 138 6.19 -20.62 9.23
CA TRP A 138 5.44 -21.17 8.10
C TRP A 138 6.30 -22.19 7.34
N SER A 139 5.72 -22.89 6.36
CA SER A 139 6.49 -23.81 5.52
C SER A 139 7.59 -23.06 4.73
N PRO A 140 8.75 -23.71 4.42
CA PRO A 140 9.88 -23.03 3.78
C PRO A 140 9.53 -22.33 2.47
N THR A 141 8.61 -22.90 1.68
CA THR A 141 8.14 -22.27 0.44
C THR A 141 7.35 -20.99 0.71
N ILE A 142 6.49 -21.02 1.73
CA ILE A 142 5.70 -19.85 2.13
C ILE A 142 6.58 -18.79 2.79
N GLU A 143 7.49 -19.19 3.66
CA GLU A 143 8.47 -18.29 4.29
C GLU A 143 9.23 -17.48 3.24
N LYS A 144 9.80 -18.15 2.21
CA LYS A 144 10.52 -17.49 1.12
C LYS A 144 9.65 -16.47 0.37
N ASN A 145 8.40 -16.81 0.10
CA ASN A 145 7.48 -15.88 -0.58
C ASN A 145 7.10 -14.70 0.31
N ILE A 146 6.87 -14.93 1.60
CA ILE A 146 6.58 -13.85 2.58
C ILE A 146 7.76 -12.89 2.64
N GLU A 147 8.98 -13.42 2.77
CA GLU A 147 10.20 -12.62 2.81
C GLU A 147 10.37 -11.77 1.54
N TYR A 148 10.10 -12.35 0.37
CA TYR A 148 10.11 -11.62 -0.90
C TYR A 148 9.16 -10.41 -0.88
N TYR A 149 7.89 -10.59 -0.49
CA TYR A 149 6.91 -9.50 -0.48
C TYR A 149 7.17 -8.47 0.62
N MET A 150 7.73 -8.86 1.76
CA MET A 150 8.18 -7.92 2.79
C MET A 150 9.33 -7.06 2.27
N ASN A 151 10.33 -7.67 1.65
CA ASN A 151 11.47 -6.95 1.05
C ASN A 151 11.00 -6.03 -0.09
N LEU A 152 10.09 -6.49 -0.95
CA LEU A 152 9.51 -5.66 -2.01
C LEU A 152 8.78 -4.44 -1.43
N ARG A 153 8.04 -4.60 -0.34
CA ARG A 153 7.39 -3.48 0.34
C ARG A 153 8.39 -2.43 0.82
N TYR A 154 9.52 -2.87 1.39
CA TYR A 154 10.60 -1.95 1.80
C TYR A 154 11.23 -1.25 0.60
N LYS A 155 11.49 -1.96 -0.47
CA LYS A 155 12.01 -1.36 -1.72
C LYS A 155 11.09 -0.27 -2.25
N LEU A 156 9.78 -0.44 -2.16
CA LEU A 156 8.79 0.53 -2.64
C LEU A 156 8.58 1.74 -1.71
N ILE A 157 9.30 1.88 -0.60
CA ILE A 157 9.13 3.02 0.32
C ILE A 157 9.32 4.38 -0.38
N PRO A 158 10.34 4.62 -1.22
CA PRO A 158 10.50 5.91 -1.91
C PRO A 158 9.30 6.26 -2.80
N TYR A 159 8.78 5.27 -3.53
CA TYR A 159 7.56 5.42 -4.31
C TYR A 159 6.35 5.77 -3.42
N LEU A 160 6.13 4.98 -2.36
CA LEU A 160 5.00 5.17 -1.45
C LEU A 160 5.06 6.51 -0.70
N TYR A 161 6.25 6.96 -0.35
CA TYR A 161 6.43 8.23 0.33
C TYR A 161 6.10 9.40 -0.60
N SER A 162 6.51 9.34 -1.85
CA SER A 162 6.16 10.32 -2.88
C SER A 162 4.65 10.31 -3.18
N GLU A 163 4.02 9.13 -3.27
CA GLU A 163 2.56 9.03 -3.43
C GLU A 163 1.80 9.53 -2.19
N SER A 164 2.40 9.42 -0.99
CA SER A 164 1.85 10.02 0.23
C SER A 164 1.89 11.55 0.19
N TYR A 165 2.97 12.12 -0.34
CA TYR A 165 3.05 13.55 -0.58
C TYR A 165 2.04 14.00 -1.64
N ASN A 166 1.91 13.24 -2.74
CA ASN A 166 0.91 13.51 -3.76
C ASN A 166 -0.52 13.49 -3.17
N TYR A 167 -0.83 12.52 -2.30
CA TYR A 167 -2.09 12.52 -1.55
C TYR A 167 -2.27 13.77 -0.69
N HIS A 168 -1.22 14.23 -0.01
CA HIS A 168 -1.27 15.44 0.81
C HIS A 168 -1.64 16.69 0.00
N ILE A 169 -1.09 16.85 -1.21
CA ILE A 169 -1.31 18.07 -2.03
C ILE A 169 -2.57 18.00 -2.90
N THR A 170 -3.01 16.80 -3.30
CA THR A 170 -4.11 16.63 -4.25
C THR A 170 -5.39 16.08 -3.63
N GLY A 171 -5.30 15.42 -2.48
CA GLY A 171 -6.39 14.66 -1.88
C GLY A 171 -6.63 13.28 -2.53
N HIS A 172 -5.88 12.92 -3.59
CA HIS A 172 -5.99 11.60 -4.22
C HIS A 172 -5.24 10.55 -3.40
N GLY A 173 -6.00 9.68 -2.73
CA GLY A 173 -5.43 8.62 -1.88
C GLY A 173 -4.62 7.58 -2.65
N ILE A 174 -3.73 6.87 -1.94
CA ILE A 174 -2.83 5.87 -2.50
C ILE A 174 -3.59 4.72 -3.18
N VAL A 175 -4.71 4.29 -2.61
CA VAL A 175 -5.59 3.28 -3.21
C VAL A 175 -6.79 3.97 -3.84
N LYS A 176 -6.79 4.11 -5.17
CA LYS A 176 -7.89 4.73 -5.92
C LYS A 176 -8.82 3.64 -6.47
N PRO A 177 -10.14 3.75 -6.26
CA PRO A 177 -11.10 2.80 -6.82
C PRO A 177 -11.09 2.78 -8.35
N PHE A 178 -11.11 1.60 -8.93
CA PHE A 178 -11.11 1.41 -10.37
C PHE A 178 -12.36 1.98 -11.05
N TYR A 179 -13.51 1.97 -10.37
CA TYR A 179 -14.77 2.48 -10.90
C TYR A 179 -14.83 4.00 -11.09
N TYR A 180 -13.89 4.78 -10.57
CA TYR A 180 -13.83 6.22 -10.88
C TYR A 180 -13.51 6.47 -12.35
N ASP A 181 -12.63 5.67 -12.93
CA ASP A 181 -12.25 5.80 -14.34
C ASP A 181 -13.08 4.87 -15.24
N TYR A 182 -13.61 3.78 -14.65
CA TYR A 182 -14.38 2.74 -15.35
C TYR A 182 -15.70 2.44 -14.60
N PRO A 183 -16.68 3.37 -14.58
CA PRO A 183 -17.87 3.23 -13.73
C PRO A 183 -18.72 1.99 -14.04
N LYS A 184 -18.75 1.51 -15.28
CA LYS A 184 -19.47 0.28 -15.66
C LYS A 184 -18.89 -1.00 -15.06
N ILE A 185 -17.67 -0.93 -14.56
CA ILE A 185 -16.97 -2.09 -13.96
C ILE A 185 -17.55 -2.45 -12.59
N ILE A 186 -18.23 -1.54 -11.92
CA ILE A 186 -18.80 -1.78 -10.58
C ILE A 186 -19.80 -2.93 -10.57
N ASP A 187 -20.49 -3.15 -11.68
CA ASP A 187 -21.50 -4.21 -11.82
C ASP A 187 -20.87 -5.60 -12.05
N GLU A 188 -19.58 -5.65 -12.41
CA GLU A 188 -18.87 -6.88 -12.65
C GLU A 188 -18.18 -7.40 -11.40
N ILE A 189 -18.70 -8.46 -10.82
CA ILE A 189 -18.19 -9.05 -9.57
C ILE A 189 -16.70 -9.41 -9.67
N ALA A 190 -16.25 -9.86 -10.85
CA ALA A 190 -14.87 -10.27 -11.06
C ALA A 190 -13.85 -9.14 -10.89
N TYR A 191 -14.25 -7.87 -11.11
CA TYR A 191 -13.34 -6.72 -11.11
C TYR A 191 -13.53 -5.78 -9.91
N LYS A 192 -14.55 -6.00 -9.09
CA LYS A 192 -14.93 -5.10 -7.97
C LYS A 192 -13.83 -4.82 -6.94
N ASN A 193 -12.82 -5.69 -6.87
CA ASN A 193 -11.70 -5.57 -5.93
C ASN A 193 -10.43 -5.00 -6.59
N GLN A 194 -10.46 -4.70 -7.90
CA GLN A 194 -9.34 -4.10 -8.60
C GLN A 194 -9.21 -2.62 -8.24
N TYR A 195 -7.97 -2.12 -8.18
CA TYR A 195 -7.69 -0.74 -7.80
C TYR A 195 -6.36 -0.23 -8.38
N PHE A 196 -6.24 1.09 -8.49
CA PHE A 196 -4.96 1.76 -8.71
C PHE A 196 -4.24 1.94 -7.38
N PHE A 197 -2.92 1.72 -7.37
CA PHE A 197 -2.06 1.88 -6.22
C PHE A 197 -0.97 2.90 -6.56
N GLY A 198 -1.12 4.12 -6.04
CA GLY A 198 -0.40 5.28 -6.55
C GLY A 198 -0.80 5.60 -8.00
N ARG A 199 0.07 6.31 -8.71
CA ARG A 199 -0.17 6.74 -10.10
C ARG A 199 0.07 5.64 -11.14
N ASP A 200 0.96 4.71 -10.84
CA ASP A 200 1.60 3.87 -11.85
C ASP A 200 1.24 2.40 -11.76
N PHE A 201 0.76 1.93 -10.61
CA PHE A 201 0.36 0.55 -10.41
C PHE A 201 -1.13 0.32 -10.55
N PHE A 202 -1.47 -0.87 -11.02
CA PHE A 202 -2.82 -1.41 -11.05
C PHE A 202 -2.82 -2.82 -10.46
N VAL A 203 -3.69 -3.09 -9.50
CA VAL A 203 -3.71 -4.31 -8.69
C VAL A 203 -5.04 -5.03 -8.82
N ALA A 204 -5.01 -6.33 -9.05
CA ALA A 204 -6.18 -7.21 -9.06
C ALA A 204 -6.02 -8.32 -8.01
N PRO A 205 -6.29 -8.06 -6.73
CA PRO A 205 -5.89 -8.92 -5.62
C PRO A 205 -6.48 -10.32 -5.69
N ILE A 206 -5.68 -11.33 -5.38
CA ILE A 206 -6.13 -12.72 -5.22
C ILE A 206 -6.71 -12.86 -3.82
N THR A 207 -7.99 -13.10 -3.75
CA THR A 207 -8.76 -13.24 -2.49
C THR A 207 -9.51 -14.56 -2.40
N GLU A 208 -9.11 -15.52 -3.21
CA GLU A 208 -9.71 -16.83 -3.38
C GLU A 208 -8.65 -17.91 -3.27
N LYS A 209 -9.04 -19.08 -2.78
CA LYS A 209 -8.16 -20.24 -2.68
C LYS A 209 -7.87 -20.83 -4.05
N LYS A 210 -6.65 -21.31 -4.25
CA LYS A 210 -6.27 -22.00 -5.49
C LYS A 210 -7.03 -23.31 -5.68
N ASN A 211 -7.23 -23.67 -6.93
CA ASN A 211 -7.70 -24.98 -7.28
C ASN A 211 -6.60 -26.02 -6.99
N THR A 212 -6.93 -27.04 -6.19
CA THR A 212 -5.97 -28.04 -5.70
C THR A 212 -5.48 -29.00 -6.80
N ILE A 213 -6.25 -29.20 -7.87
CA ILE A 213 -5.88 -30.10 -8.97
C ILE A 213 -4.80 -29.47 -9.84
N ILE A 214 -5.00 -28.22 -10.27
CA ILE A 214 -4.05 -27.51 -11.13
C ILE A 214 -3.01 -26.70 -10.36
N ASN A 215 -3.16 -26.61 -9.03
CA ASN A 215 -2.33 -25.84 -8.13
C ASN A 215 -2.16 -24.37 -8.56
N ARG A 216 -3.27 -23.72 -8.99
CA ARG A 216 -3.32 -22.34 -9.50
C ARG A 216 -4.62 -21.67 -9.08
N VAL A 217 -4.58 -20.35 -8.97
CA VAL A 217 -5.79 -19.51 -8.97
C VAL A 217 -6.03 -19.03 -10.38
N MET A 218 -7.24 -19.23 -10.88
CA MET A 218 -7.71 -18.57 -12.11
C MET A 218 -8.30 -17.21 -11.73
N LYS A 219 -7.75 -16.14 -12.28
CA LYS A 219 -8.24 -14.78 -12.04
C LYS A 219 -8.59 -14.09 -13.34
N LYS A 220 -9.82 -13.60 -13.44
CA LYS A 220 -10.24 -12.70 -14.51
C LYS A 220 -9.87 -11.28 -14.14
N VAL A 221 -9.06 -10.62 -14.97
CA VAL A 221 -8.55 -9.26 -14.73
C VAL A 221 -8.93 -8.40 -15.92
N PHE A 222 -9.52 -7.24 -15.67
CA PHE A 222 -9.68 -6.21 -16.69
C PHE A 222 -8.47 -5.28 -16.61
N ILE A 223 -7.72 -5.15 -17.69
CA ILE A 223 -6.57 -4.24 -17.77
C ILE A 223 -7.07 -2.87 -18.27
N PRO A 224 -6.73 -1.75 -17.55
CA PRO A 224 -7.12 -0.40 -17.96
C PRO A 224 -6.59 -0.04 -19.35
N ASN A 225 -7.13 1.02 -19.97
CA ASN A 225 -6.67 1.47 -21.29
C ASN A 225 -5.15 1.75 -21.30
N GLY A 226 -4.50 1.53 -22.44
CA GLY A 226 -3.06 1.71 -22.65
C GLY A 226 -2.27 0.40 -22.66
N ILE A 227 -0.96 0.50 -22.54
CA ILE A 227 -0.04 -0.63 -22.44
C ILE A 227 0.39 -0.79 -20.98
N TRP A 228 0.37 -2.04 -20.53
CA TRP A 228 0.72 -2.40 -19.16
C TRP A 228 1.71 -3.56 -19.13
N PHE A 229 2.51 -3.63 -18.09
CA PHE A 229 3.44 -4.72 -17.84
C PHE A 229 3.08 -5.40 -16.53
N ASP A 230 3.11 -6.72 -16.49
CA ASP A 230 3.14 -7.44 -15.21
C ASP A 230 4.39 -7.01 -14.43
N PHE A 231 4.20 -6.48 -13.24
CA PHE A 231 5.29 -5.92 -12.44
C PHE A 231 6.32 -6.97 -12.03
N LEU A 232 5.87 -8.20 -11.75
CA LEU A 232 6.74 -9.27 -11.24
C LEU A 232 7.42 -10.07 -12.36
N GLN A 233 6.78 -10.17 -13.53
CA GLN A 233 7.23 -11.03 -14.64
C GLN A 233 7.65 -10.25 -15.90
N GLY A 234 7.37 -8.94 -15.98
CA GLY A 234 7.67 -8.12 -17.14
C GLY A 234 6.83 -8.38 -18.38
N LYS A 235 5.80 -9.23 -18.31
CA LYS A 235 4.96 -9.57 -19.45
C LYS A 235 4.08 -8.38 -19.85
N LYS A 236 4.07 -8.06 -21.15
CA LYS A 236 3.26 -6.97 -21.71
C LYS A 236 1.79 -7.38 -21.89
N PHE A 237 0.89 -6.45 -21.55
CA PHE A 237 -0.55 -6.52 -21.74
C PHE A 237 -1.06 -5.29 -22.51
N ILE A 238 -1.99 -5.52 -23.42
CA ILE A 238 -2.72 -4.44 -24.09
C ILE A 238 -4.02 -4.24 -23.34
N GLY A 239 -4.27 -3.00 -22.92
CA GLY A 239 -5.40 -2.65 -22.08
C GLY A 239 -6.75 -2.59 -22.81
N ASN A 240 -7.73 -2.09 -22.09
CA ASN A 240 -9.15 -2.00 -22.46
C ASN A 240 -9.78 -3.36 -22.76
N LYS A 241 -9.31 -4.43 -22.11
CA LYS A 241 -9.89 -5.78 -22.24
C LYS A 241 -9.58 -6.65 -21.03
N SER A 242 -10.30 -7.77 -20.95
CA SER A 242 -10.17 -8.76 -19.89
C SER A 242 -9.24 -9.90 -20.29
N TYR A 243 -8.52 -10.41 -19.30
CA TYR A 243 -7.66 -11.58 -19.41
C TYR A 243 -8.03 -12.59 -18.32
N ASN A 244 -8.05 -13.88 -18.68
CA ASN A 244 -8.12 -14.98 -17.74
C ASN A 244 -6.71 -15.55 -17.58
N ASN A 245 -6.09 -15.31 -16.42
CA ASN A 245 -4.74 -15.77 -16.14
C ASN A 245 -4.74 -16.74 -14.96
N PHE A 246 -3.71 -17.60 -14.94
CA PHE A 246 -3.48 -18.57 -13.86
C PHE A 246 -2.27 -18.12 -13.06
N TYR A 247 -2.43 -18.04 -11.73
CA TYR A 247 -1.43 -17.56 -10.80
C TYR A 247 -1.01 -18.65 -9.82
N ARG A 248 0.29 -18.80 -9.63
CA ARG A 248 0.91 -19.68 -8.62
C ARG A 248 0.96 -18.97 -7.26
N ASP A 249 1.51 -19.61 -6.26
CA ASP A 249 1.68 -19.03 -4.93
C ASP A 249 2.62 -17.80 -4.97
N GLU A 250 3.70 -17.87 -5.75
CA GLU A 250 4.64 -16.75 -5.94
C GLU A 250 4.10 -15.60 -6.78
N ASP A 251 3.08 -15.84 -7.59
CA ASP A 251 2.51 -14.85 -8.52
C ASP A 251 1.44 -13.98 -7.86
N TYR A 252 1.40 -12.69 -8.22
CA TYR A 252 0.35 -11.77 -7.80
C TYR A 252 0.04 -10.76 -8.90
N PRO A 253 -1.25 -10.54 -9.25
CA PRO A 253 -1.61 -9.67 -10.37
C PRO A 253 -1.39 -8.20 -10.03
N VAL A 254 -0.22 -7.70 -10.32
CA VAL A 254 0.17 -6.29 -10.22
C VAL A 254 0.73 -5.84 -11.54
N PHE A 255 0.23 -4.76 -12.05
CA PHE A 255 0.60 -4.23 -13.36
C PHE A 255 1.11 -2.81 -13.24
N VAL A 256 2.06 -2.46 -14.09
CA VAL A 256 2.63 -1.11 -14.19
C VAL A 256 2.37 -0.59 -15.59
N LYS A 257 1.95 0.67 -15.72
CA LYS A 257 1.68 1.27 -17.02
C LYS A 257 2.98 1.53 -17.81
N ALA A 258 2.89 1.54 -19.14
CA ALA A 258 3.98 2.02 -19.99
C ALA A 258 4.29 3.48 -19.67
N GLY A 259 5.58 3.86 -19.68
CA GLY A 259 6.07 5.17 -19.27
C GLY A 259 6.26 5.33 -17.75
N ALA A 260 5.86 4.36 -16.93
CA ALA A 260 6.05 4.47 -15.48
C ALA A 260 7.52 4.46 -15.10
N ILE A 261 7.84 5.27 -14.09
CA ILE A 261 9.15 5.39 -13.47
C ILE A 261 8.96 5.09 -11.99
N ILE A 262 9.50 3.97 -11.51
CA ILE A 262 9.32 3.48 -10.16
C ILE A 262 10.65 3.56 -9.40
N PRO A 263 10.81 4.49 -8.45
CA PRO A 263 11.97 4.53 -7.59
C PRO A 263 11.87 3.45 -6.51
N GLU A 264 12.92 2.63 -6.38
CA GLU A 264 13.06 1.59 -5.37
C GLU A 264 14.30 1.83 -4.51
N SER A 265 14.22 1.54 -3.21
CA SER A 265 15.40 1.51 -2.33
C SER A 265 16.29 0.31 -2.67
N THR A 266 17.59 0.54 -2.78
CA THR A 266 18.57 -0.55 -2.94
C THR A 266 18.91 -1.23 -1.63
N ASN A 267 18.69 -0.56 -0.49
CA ASN A 267 19.02 -1.05 0.84
C ASN A 267 17.81 -1.01 1.77
N ILE A 268 17.24 -2.18 2.03
CA ILE A 268 16.07 -2.35 2.90
C ILE A 268 16.39 -2.17 4.41
N LYS A 269 17.64 -1.99 4.80
CA LYS A 269 18.07 -1.78 6.19
C LYS A 269 18.21 -0.31 6.56
N GLU A 270 18.15 0.59 5.59
CA GLU A 270 18.23 2.03 5.83
C GLU A 270 16.83 2.60 6.08
N GLU A 271 16.69 3.44 7.11
CA GLU A 271 15.43 4.16 7.39
C GLU A 271 15.14 5.20 6.29
N ILE A 272 16.19 5.88 5.83
CA ILE A 272 16.16 6.80 4.68
C ILE A 272 17.13 6.26 3.64
N PRO A 273 16.64 5.82 2.47
CA PRO A 273 17.50 5.29 1.42
C PRO A 273 18.49 6.34 0.90
N THR A 274 19.77 6.01 0.88
CA THR A 274 20.82 6.88 0.33
C THR A 274 21.07 6.64 -1.16
N THR A 275 20.65 5.47 -1.67
CA THR A 275 20.78 5.08 -3.08
C THR A 275 19.48 4.45 -3.56
N LEU A 276 19.10 4.79 -4.78
CA LEU A 276 17.88 4.31 -5.41
C LEU A 276 18.18 3.55 -6.70
N GLU A 277 17.40 2.52 -6.95
CA GLU A 277 17.22 1.91 -8.27
C GLU A 277 15.95 2.48 -8.89
N VAL A 278 16.02 2.88 -10.15
CA VAL A 278 14.87 3.46 -10.85
C VAL A 278 14.46 2.51 -11.97
N LEU A 279 13.30 1.89 -11.82
CA LEU A 279 12.72 1.01 -12.83
C LEU A 279 11.93 1.84 -13.84
N VAL A 280 12.25 1.72 -15.13
CA VAL A 280 11.56 2.42 -16.22
C VAL A 280 10.85 1.41 -17.11
N TYR A 281 9.56 1.63 -17.34
CA TYR A 281 8.72 0.78 -18.19
C TYR A 281 8.55 1.42 -19.58
N PRO A 282 9.03 0.77 -20.65
CA PRO A 282 9.07 1.37 -21.98
C PRO A 282 7.69 1.49 -22.66
N LEU A 283 7.68 1.94 -23.92
CA LEU A 283 6.54 2.04 -24.84
C LEU A 283 5.61 3.23 -24.59
N SER A 284 6.01 4.20 -23.80
CA SER A 284 5.37 5.53 -23.66
C SER A 284 6.34 6.47 -22.99
N ASP A 285 6.21 7.76 -23.23
CA ASP A 285 6.85 8.77 -22.42
C ASP A 285 6.40 8.69 -20.96
N GLY A 286 7.24 9.11 -20.06
CA GLY A 286 6.98 9.09 -18.64
C GLY A 286 7.64 10.21 -17.86
N GLU A 287 7.00 10.56 -16.73
CA GLU A 287 7.53 11.50 -15.76
C GLU A 287 7.23 11.03 -14.34
N TYR A 288 8.13 11.28 -13.42
CA TYR A 288 7.94 11.02 -12.01
C TYR A 288 8.60 12.11 -11.16
N SER A 289 7.93 12.49 -10.07
CA SER A 289 8.46 13.42 -9.07
C SER A 289 8.69 12.67 -7.76
N LEU A 290 9.94 12.41 -7.44
CA LEU A 290 10.36 11.84 -6.17
C LEU A 290 10.37 12.94 -5.12
N TYR A 291 9.64 12.73 -4.03
CA TYR A 291 9.60 13.63 -2.88
C TYR A 291 10.45 13.08 -1.73
N GLU A 292 11.26 13.95 -1.15
CA GLU A 292 12.13 13.63 -0.01
C GLU A 292 12.13 14.75 1.01
N ASP A 293 12.08 14.42 2.29
CA ASP A 293 12.25 15.32 3.43
C ASP A 293 12.88 14.57 4.63
N ASP A 294 12.88 15.17 5.82
CA ASP A 294 13.47 14.54 7.02
C ASP A 294 12.65 13.39 7.62
N GLY A 295 11.45 13.12 7.11
CA GLY A 295 10.58 12.02 7.53
C GLY A 295 9.80 12.23 8.85
N PHE A 296 10.16 13.21 9.70
CA PHE A 296 9.59 13.34 11.05
C PHE A 296 9.13 14.74 11.44
N SER A 297 9.73 15.81 10.92
CA SER A 297 9.35 17.18 11.26
C SER A 297 8.23 17.72 10.35
N ASN A 298 7.67 18.88 10.75
CA ASN A 298 6.77 19.67 9.92
C ASN A 298 7.51 20.72 9.06
N ASN A 299 8.84 20.63 8.94
CA ASN A 299 9.66 21.57 8.20
C ASN A 299 9.28 21.65 6.72
N TYR A 300 8.75 20.58 6.14
CA TYR A 300 8.23 20.57 4.77
C TYR A 300 7.19 21.68 4.52
N LYS A 301 6.42 22.09 5.55
CA LYS A 301 5.46 23.21 5.45
C LYS A 301 6.14 24.55 5.21
N ASN A 302 7.43 24.64 5.53
CA ASN A 302 8.28 25.80 5.34
C ASN A 302 9.19 25.65 4.10
N GLY A 303 8.92 24.67 3.23
CA GLY A 303 9.68 24.43 2.00
C GLY A 303 10.96 23.61 2.17
N LEU A 304 11.19 23.01 3.36
CA LEU A 304 12.36 22.15 3.59
C LEU A 304 12.06 20.71 3.14
N TYR A 305 12.05 20.51 1.85
CA TYR A 305 11.92 19.22 1.15
C TYR A 305 12.61 19.32 -0.21
N MET A 306 12.85 18.19 -0.85
CA MET A 306 13.39 18.10 -2.19
C MET A 306 12.40 17.37 -3.11
N ILE A 307 12.31 17.83 -4.36
CA ILE A 307 11.62 17.10 -5.43
C ILE A 307 12.62 16.87 -6.56
N THR A 308 12.92 15.59 -6.79
CA THR A 308 13.73 15.17 -7.94
C THR A 308 12.79 14.72 -9.06
N LYS A 309 12.89 15.37 -10.23
CA LYS A 309 12.08 15.03 -11.40
C LYS A 309 12.83 14.05 -12.29
N PHE A 310 12.16 12.98 -12.65
CA PHE A 310 12.61 12.01 -13.64
C PHE A 310 11.75 12.16 -14.88
N ASN A 311 12.37 12.31 -16.05
CA ASN A 311 11.71 12.33 -17.35
C ASN A 311 12.25 11.19 -18.19
N TYR A 312 11.37 10.47 -18.88
CA TYR A 312 11.72 9.41 -19.79
C TYR A 312 11.03 9.66 -21.13
N HIS A 313 11.81 9.75 -22.20
CA HIS A 313 11.33 9.87 -23.57
C HIS A 313 11.50 8.54 -24.28
N TYR A 314 10.41 8.05 -24.84
CA TYR A 314 10.38 6.83 -25.63
C TYR A 314 10.51 7.17 -27.10
N GLU A 315 11.60 6.70 -27.73
CA GLU A 315 11.83 6.79 -29.18
C GLU A 315 11.70 5.37 -29.78
N GLU A 316 10.83 5.23 -30.76
CA GLU A 316 10.45 3.91 -31.33
C GLU A 316 11.60 3.23 -32.09
N ASP A 317 12.61 4.00 -32.58
CA ASP A 317 13.66 3.53 -33.49
C ASP A 317 15.06 3.30 -32.84
N ASN A 318 15.26 3.52 -31.56
CA ASN A 318 16.59 3.37 -30.93
C ASN A 318 16.61 2.38 -29.76
N TYR A 319 16.99 1.16 -30.08
CA TYR A 319 17.35 0.12 -29.09
C TYR A 319 18.62 0.43 -28.28
N THR A 320 19.25 1.59 -28.47
CA THR A 320 20.51 1.95 -27.86
C THR A 320 20.45 3.36 -27.26
N GLY A 321 19.98 3.49 -26.05
CA GLY A 321 20.18 4.72 -25.29
C GLY A 321 18.99 5.06 -24.39
N ARG A 322 19.13 4.79 -23.11
CA ARG A 322 18.24 5.29 -22.08
C ARG A 322 18.70 6.69 -21.72
N ASN A 323 18.03 7.72 -22.21
CA ASN A 323 18.25 9.07 -21.71
C ASN A 323 17.28 9.30 -20.55
N ILE A 324 17.81 9.37 -19.35
CA ILE A 324 17.09 9.83 -18.16
C ILE A 324 17.67 11.20 -17.84
N ASP A 325 16.88 12.24 -18.04
CA ASP A 325 17.27 13.58 -17.60
C ASP A 325 16.85 13.78 -16.15
N LEU A 326 17.81 14.18 -15.32
CA LEU A 326 17.63 14.49 -13.91
C LEU A 326 17.66 16.01 -13.74
N ASP A 327 16.51 16.62 -13.54
CA ASP A 327 16.41 18.02 -13.16
C ASP A 327 16.23 18.12 -11.64
N ASN A 328 17.23 18.66 -10.96
CA ASN A 328 17.16 19.01 -9.55
C ASN A 328 16.59 20.42 -9.40
N MET A 329 15.43 20.55 -8.81
CA MET A 329 14.93 21.84 -8.30
C MET A 329 15.07 21.86 -6.78
N ILE A 330 15.85 22.84 -6.30
CA ILE A 330 15.95 23.24 -4.91
C ILE A 330 14.78 24.16 -4.56
#